data_f66c2a5773dc6dce61cca3ef84ddd602
#
_entry.id   f66c2a5773dc6dce61cca3ef84ddd602
#
_cell.length_a   1.000
_cell.length_b   1.000
_cell.length_c   1.000
_cell.angle_alpha   90.00
_cell.angle_beta   90.00
_cell.angle_gamma   90.00
#
_symmetry.space_group_name_H-M   'P 1'
#
loop_
_entity.id
_entity.type
_entity.pdbx_description
1 polymer ?
#
loop_
_entity_poly.entity_id
_entity_poly.type
_entity_poly.pdbx_seq_one_letter_code
_entity_poly.pdbx_strand_id
1 'polypeptide(L)'
;MASSAFSFFLAMSFIMLNSAFSVHYSQKMQEANKFGYTGGIGPNKWASLNPNFSLCSHGKAQSPIDIATHKAFLDKTLKPLIRVYHASNATLVDNGFNVGIRFNGNVGGFSIDGKKYTLLQMHWHSPSEHRLNGRLMDAELHIVHKADDGSIAVVAVLYKDGDTDPLLAKIQSKLAELTYDRYAKREEGPEIVLATFSTKQMRRKSHKYYRYRGSFTTPPCTENVIWNILGKVRSISKQQVDRNARPVQPLNGRVIELYDEDQ
;
A
#
# COMPACT_ATOMS: atom_id res chain seq x y z
N MET A 1 -0.85 33.87 50.74
CA MET A 1 -0.72 32.48 50.25
C MET A 1 -1.94 32.00 49.46
N ALA A 2 -2.62 32.87 48.72
CA ALA A 2 -3.81 32.49 47.94
C ALA A 2 -3.66 32.64 46.41
N SER A 3 -2.46 33.01 45.93
CA SER A 3 -2.23 33.30 44.52
C SER A 3 -1.69 32.11 43.70
N SER A 4 -1.17 31.07 44.33
CA SER A 4 -0.53 29.96 43.61
C SER A 4 -1.54 28.83 43.19
N ALA A 5 -2.61 28.65 43.93
CA ALA A 5 -3.60 27.61 43.64
C ALA A 5 -4.48 27.96 42.43
N PHE A 6 -4.77 29.25 42.21
CA PHE A 6 -5.61 29.68 41.06
C PHE A 6 -4.90 29.54 39.69
N SER A 7 -3.59 29.76 39.66
CA SER A 7 -2.78 29.59 38.44
C SER A 7 -2.63 28.13 38.04
N PHE A 8 -2.60 27.20 38.99
CA PHE A 8 -2.50 25.77 38.73
C PHE A 8 -3.81 25.20 38.12
N PHE A 9 -4.95 25.64 38.61
CA PHE A 9 -6.27 25.21 38.05
C PHE A 9 -6.49 25.76 36.66
N LEU A 10 -6.06 27.00 36.36
CA LEU A 10 -6.24 27.56 34.99
C LEU A 10 -5.32 26.88 33.99
N ALA A 11 -4.06 26.55 34.38
CA ALA A 11 -3.15 25.83 33.49
C ALA A 11 -3.60 24.38 33.22
N MET A 12 -4.15 23.69 34.22
CA MET A 12 -4.68 22.35 34.07
C MET A 12 -5.95 22.32 33.18
N SER A 13 -6.83 23.30 33.31
CA SER A 13 -8.02 23.45 32.44
C SER A 13 -7.65 23.73 31.00
N PHE A 14 -6.58 24.52 30.75
CA PHE A 14 -6.11 24.83 29.39
C PHE A 14 -5.43 23.61 28.73
N ILE A 15 -4.71 22.79 29.47
CA ILE A 15 -4.10 21.55 28.97
C ILE A 15 -5.17 20.52 28.64
N MET A 16 -6.18 20.37 29.48
CA MET A 16 -7.29 19.44 29.25
C MET A 16 -8.17 19.87 28.05
N LEU A 17 -8.43 21.17 27.87
CA LEU A 17 -9.17 21.69 26.71
C LEU A 17 -8.39 21.49 25.40
N ASN A 18 -7.07 21.72 25.41
CA ASN A 18 -6.24 21.50 24.22
C ASN A 18 -6.13 20.02 23.87
N SER A 19 -6.02 19.12 24.85
CA SER A 19 -6.00 17.68 24.59
C SER A 19 -7.35 17.17 24.07
N ALA A 20 -8.47 17.58 24.64
CA ALA A 20 -9.81 17.26 24.18
C ALA A 20 -10.09 17.78 22.76
N PHE A 21 -9.64 19.00 22.46
CA PHE A 21 -9.78 19.59 21.12
C PHE A 21 -8.91 18.86 20.09
N SER A 22 -7.67 18.49 20.44
CA SER A 22 -6.79 17.74 19.54
C SER A 22 -7.31 16.32 19.27
N VAL A 23 -7.83 15.63 20.28
CA VAL A 23 -8.45 14.30 20.13
C VAL A 23 -9.72 14.38 19.27
N HIS A 24 -10.60 15.35 19.54
CA HIS A 24 -11.83 15.55 18.76
C HIS A 24 -11.55 15.97 17.31
N TYR A 25 -10.53 16.79 17.07
CA TYR A 25 -10.07 17.16 15.73
C TYR A 25 -9.47 15.96 14.99
N SER A 26 -8.67 15.14 15.68
CA SER A 26 -8.11 13.90 15.13
C SER A 26 -9.21 12.89 14.75
N GLN A 27 -10.18 12.66 15.62
CA GLN A 27 -11.34 11.79 15.33
C GLN A 27 -12.17 12.30 14.16
N LYS A 28 -12.45 13.60 14.09
CA LYS A 28 -13.19 14.22 12.98
C LYS A 28 -12.44 14.14 11.65
N MET A 29 -11.10 14.22 11.66
CA MET A 29 -10.26 14.02 10.48
C MET A 29 -10.21 12.55 10.05
N GLN A 30 -10.25 11.60 10.98
CA GLN A 30 -10.36 10.16 10.68
C GLN A 30 -11.72 9.80 10.05
N GLU A 31 -12.83 10.35 10.58
CA GLU A 31 -14.16 10.15 9.99
C GLU A 31 -14.28 10.77 8.59
N ALA A 32 -13.70 11.94 8.38
CA ALA A 32 -13.71 12.63 7.08
C ALA A 32 -12.95 11.91 5.97
N ASN A 33 -12.06 10.98 6.32
CA ASN A 33 -11.25 10.22 5.37
C ASN A 33 -11.70 8.75 5.21
N LYS A 34 -12.85 8.39 5.77
CA LYS A 34 -13.35 7.02 5.75
C LYS A 34 -13.77 6.61 4.33
N PHE A 35 -13.13 5.61 3.80
CA PHE A 35 -13.49 4.95 2.54
C PHE A 35 -13.48 3.43 2.72
N GLY A 36 -14.04 2.70 1.76
CA GLY A 36 -14.05 1.25 1.75
C GLY A 36 -14.18 0.73 0.32
N TYR A 37 -14.49 -0.55 0.18
CA TYR A 37 -14.54 -1.22 -1.12
C TYR A 37 -15.97 -1.62 -1.53
N THR A 38 -16.97 -1.39 -0.69
CA THR A 38 -18.36 -1.77 -0.95
C THR A 38 -19.35 -0.66 -0.59
N GLY A 39 -20.54 -0.72 -1.16
CA GLY A 39 -21.66 0.17 -0.81
C GLY A 39 -21.39 1.65 -1.06
N GLY A 40 -21.88 2.49 -0.19
CA GLY A 40 -21.82 3.95 -0.30
C GLY A 40 -20.43 4.56 -0.14
N ILE A 41 -19.45 3.80 0.36
CA ILE A 41 -18.07 4.22 0.54
C ILE A 41 -17.10 3.46 -0.39
N GLY A 42 -17.63 2.74 -1.38
CA GLY A 42 -16.87 1.97 -2.36
C GLY A 42 -16.18 2.83 -3.44
N PRO A 43 -15.33 2.21 -4.30
CA PRO A 43 -14.46 2.91 -5.24
C PRO A 43 -15.17 3.88 -6.19
N ASN A 44 -16.38 3.58 -6.62
CA ASN A 44 -17.20 4.43 -7.49
C ASN A 44 -17.78 5.66 -6.77
N LYS A 45 -17.63 5.77 -5.45
CA LYS A 45 -18.08 6.88 -4.61
C LYS A 45 -16.94 7.66 -3.98
N TRP A 46 -15.70 7.19 -4.06
CA TRP A 46 -14.56 7.81 -3.37
C TRP A 46 -14.44 9.31 -3.62
N ALA A 47 -14.56 9.76 -4.86
CA ALA A 47 -14.44 11.17 -5.20
C ALA A 47 -15.52 12.06 -4.56
N SER A 48 -16.68 11.50 -4.19
CA SER A 48 -17.77 12.22 -3.52
C SER A 48 -17.70 12.16 -1.99
N LEU A 49 -16.82 11.35 -1.41
CA LEU A 49 -16.68 11.24 0.04
C LEU A 49 -15.92 12.42 0.65
N ASN A 50 -14.97 12.98 -0.10
CA ASN A 50 -14.14 14.09 0.36
C ASN A 50 -13.64 14.88 -0.85
N PRO A 51 -13.67 16.24 -0.82
CA PRO A 51 -13.13 17.07 -1.91
C PRO A 51 -11.69 16.74 -2.30
N ASN A 52 -10.85 16.33 -1.34
CA ASN A 52 -9.48 15.92 -1.58
C ASN A 52 -9.35 14.60 -2.38
N PHE A 53 -10.44 13.85 -2.55
CA PHE A 53 -10.48 12.60 -3.30
C PHE A 53 -10.88 12.75 -4.76
N SER A 54 -10.97 13.99 -5.26
CA SER A 54 -11.42 14.31 -6.61
C SER A 54 -10.65 13.55 -7.70
N LEU A 55 -9.35 13.32 -7.53
CA LEU A 55 -8.53 12.56 -8.46
C LEU A 55 -9.00 11.11 -8.64
N CYS A 56 -9.72 10.53 -7.66
CA CYS A 56 -10.24 9.17 -7.79
C CYS A 56 -11.24 9.00 -8.95
N SER A 57 -11.87 10.08 -9.42
CA SER A 57 -12.76 10.07 -10.59
C SER A 57 -12.29 10.95 -11.75
N HIS A 58 -11.58 12.05 -11.49
CA HIS A 58 -11.17 13.02 -12.51
C HIS A 58 -9.72 12.83 -12.99
N GLY A 59 -8.92 12.05 -12.27
CA GLY A 59 -7.54 11.75 -12.64
C GLY A 59 -7.45 11.04 -14.00
N LYS A 60 -6.38 11.32 -14.75
CA LYS A 60 -6.16 10.80 -16.10
C LYS A 60 -5.14 9.67 -16.15
N ALA A 61 -4.32 9.56 -15.09
CA ALA A 61 -3.29 8.54 -14.95
C ALA A 61 -3.57 7.62 -13.73
N GLN A 62 -4.79 7.13 -13.64
CA GLN A 62 -5.24 6.34 -12.49
C GLN A 62 -4.78 4.87 -12.56
N SER A 63 -4.66 4.25 -11.38
CA SER A 63 -4.34 2.84 -11.14
C SER A 63 -5.49 2.16 -10.36
N PRO A 64 -5.61 0.81 -10.44
CA PRO A 64 -4.82 -0.12 -11.28
C PRO A 64 -5.21 -0.09 -12.76
N ILE A 65 -4.47 -0.82 -13.62
CA ILE A 65 -4.79 -0.99 -15.05
C ILE A 65 -4.74 -2.47 -15.45
N ASP A 66 -5.25 -2.79 -16.65
CA ASP A 66 -5.01 -4.08 -17.30
C ASP A 66 -3.68 -4.04 -18.07
N ILE A 67 -2.77 -4.95 -17.74
CA ILE A 67 -1.49 -5.13 -18.42
C ILE A 67 -1.72 -6.02 -19.65
N ALA A 68 -2.01 -5.40 -20.79
CA ALA A 68 -2.07 -6.09 -22.09
C ALA A 68 -0.64 -6.38 -22.56
N THR A 69 -0.11 -7.56 -22.27
CA THR A 69 1.31 -7.90 -22.47
C THR A 69 1.74 -7.84 -23.93
N HIS A 70 0.81 -8.12 -24.88
CA HIS A 70 1.06 -8.05 -26.32
C HIS A 70 1.12 -6.61 -26.86
N LYS A 71 0.73 -5.62 -26.06
CA LYS A 71 0.79 -4.18 -26.38
C LYS A 71 1.89 -3.45 -25.60
N ALA A 72 2.60 -4.16 -24.72
CA ALA A 72 3.70 -3.55 -23.97
C ALA A 72 4.87 -3.27 -24.90
N PHE A 73 5.44 -2.08 -24.78
CA PHE A 73 6.58 -1.63 -25.55
C PHE A 73 7.88 -2.13 -24.91
N LEU A 74 8.68 -2.92 -25.65
CA LEU A 74 9.99 -3.35 -25.19
C LEU A 74 10.93 -2.14 -25.14
N ASP A 75 11.26 -1.71 -23.93
CA ASP A 75 12.17 -0.59 -23.70
C ASP A 75 13.56 -1.09 -23.28
N LYS A 76 14.49 -1.06 -24.22
CA LYS A 76 15.90 -1.48 -24.01
C LYS A 76 16.69 -0.55 -23.09
N THR A 77 16.16 0.62 -22.74
CA THR A 77 16.80 1.53 -21.77
C THR A 77 16.51 1.12 -20.33
N LEU A 78 15.45 0.37 -20.09
CA LEU A 78 15.13 -0.14 -18.77
C LEU A 78 16.24 -1.07 -18.25
N LYS A 79 16.42 -1.06 -16.94
CA LYS A 79 17.41 -1.89 -16.25
C LYS A 79 16.71 -2.88 -15.32
N PRO A 80 17.34 -4.01 -14.98
CA PRO A 80 16.79 -4.94 -14.00
C PRO A 80 16.54 -4.23 -12.66
N LEU A 81 15.39 -4.51 -12.03
CA LEU A 81 15.11 -4.02 -10.69
C LEU A 81 15.88 -4.86 -9.66
N ILE A 82 17.03 -4.35 -9.26
CA ILE A 82 17.87 -4.98 -8.22
C ILE A 82 17.39 -4.46 -6.87
N ARG A 83 16.65 -5.31 -6.15
CA ARG A 83 16.08 -4.99 -4.83
C ARG A 83 16.98 -5.51 -3.73
N VAL A 84 17.51 -4.60 -2.93
CA VAL A 84 18.37 -4.89 -1.80
C VAL A 84 17.69 -4.44 -0.52
N TYR A 85 17.14 -5.40 0.22
CA TYR A 85 16.47 -5.14 1.49
C TYR A 85 17.23 -5.79 2.63
N HIS A 86 17.14 -5.17 3.83
CA HIS A 86 17.72 -5.67 5.06
C HIS A 86 16.61 -6.07 6.03
N ALA A 87 16.92 -6.99 6.95
CA ALA A 87 16.03 -7.28 8.06
C ALA A 87 15.91 -6.03 8.94
N SER A 88 14.72 -5.72 9.38
CA SER A 88 14.44 -4.54 10.20
C SER A 88 13.25 -4.77 11.11
N ASN A 89 13.11 -3.97 12.13
CA ASN A 89 11.91 -3.96 12.95
C ASN A 89 10.71 -3.56 12.08
N ALA A 90 9.63 -4.27 12.26
CA ALA A 90 8.41 -4.09 11.49
C ALA A 90 7.18 -4.25 12.36
N THR A 91 6.07 -3.71 11.91
CA THR A 91 4.76 -3.80 12.54
C THR A 91 3.77 -4.32 11.51
N LEU A 92 3.07 -5.39 11.83
CA LEU A 92 1.91 -5.86 11.10
C LEU A 92 0.72 -4.98 11.49
N VAL A 93 0.03 -4.43 10.51
CA VAL A 93 -1.04 -3.46 10.73
C VAL A 93 -2.30 -3.85 9.96
N ASP A 94 -3.45 -3.67 10.56
CA ASP A 94 -4.73 -3.62 9.86
C ASP A 94 -5.16 -2.16 9.72
N ASN A 95 -5.09 -1.63 8.51
CA ASN A 95 -5.46 -0.24 8.21
C ASN A 95 -6.98 -0.07 8.07
N GLY A 96 -7.79 -1.09 8.38
CA GLY A 96 -9.23 -1.08 8.17
C GLY A 96 -9.68 -1.35 6.73
N PHE A 97 -8.77 -1.21 5.77
CA PHE A 97 -9.03 -1.43 4.33
C PHE A 97 -7.99 -2.36 3.68
N ASN A 98 -6.88 -2.64 4.32
CA ASN A 98 -5.91 -3.66 3.93
C ASN A 98 -5.09 -4.10 5.15
N VAL A 99 -4.47 -5.26 5.04
CA VAL A 99 -3.44 -5.73 5.97
C VAL A 99 -2.07 -5.46 5.36
N GLY A 100 -1.18 -4.87 6.14
CA GLY A 100 0.14 -4.51 5.68
C GLY A 100 1.25 -4.68 6.72
N ILE A 101 2.47 -4.50 6.27
CA ILE A 101 3.66 -4.45 7.11
C ILE A 101 4.30 -3.08 6.93
N ARG A 102 4.42 -2.34 8.02
CA ARG A 102 5.13 -1.07 8.11
C ARG A 102 6.54 -1.33 8.66
N PHE A 103 7.54 -0.72 8.06
CA PHE A 103 8.92 -0.84 8.51
C PHE A 103 9.37 0.39 9.28
N ASN A 104 10.11 0.15 10.36
CA ASN A 104 10.70 1.20 11.18
C ASN A 104 12.19 1.33 10.84
N GLY A 105 12.57 2.43 10.18
CA GLY A 105 13.95 2.70 9.78
C GLY A 105 14.27 2.34 8.33
N ASN A 106 15.54 2.38 7.99
CA ASN A 106 16.03 2.10 6.64
C ASN A 106 16.16 0.59 6.42
N VAL A 107 15.29 0.04 5.61
CA VAL A 107 15.28 -1.38 5.21
C VAL A 107 15.88 -1.63 3.83
N GLY A 108 16.54 -0.65 3.24
CA GLY A 108 17.03 -0.73 1.87
C GLY A 108 15.94 -0.44 0.84
N GLY A 109 16.17 -0.83 -0.41
CA GLY A 109 15.25 -0.51 -1.50
C GLY A 109 15.83 -0.92 -2.86
N PHE A 110 15.58 -0.09 -3.87
CA PHE A 110 16.12 -0.23 -5.22
C PHE A 110 16.33 1.13 -5.87
N SER A 111 16.97 1.15 -7.05
CA SER A 111 17.16 2.38 -7.81
C SER A 111 16.45 2.32 -9.16
N ILE A 112 15.87 3.44 -9.60
CA ILE A 112 15.34 3.67 -10.94
C ILE A 112 16.08 4.87 -11.51
N ASP A 113 16.75 4.71 -12.63
CA ASP A 113 17.43 5.77 -13.35
C ASP A 113 18.37 6.60 -12.43
N GLY A 114 19.12 5.91 -11.58
CA GLY A 114 20.02 6.52 -10.60
C GLY A 114 19.36 7.05 -9.32
N LYS A 115 18.03 7.21 -9.29
CA LYS A 115 17.30 7.66 -8.09
C LYS A 115 17.02 6.47 -7.16
N LYS A 116 17.36 6.64 -5.88
CA LYS A 116 17.12 5.64 -4.83
C LYS A 116 15.69 5.75 -4.30
N TYR A 117 15.04 4.60 -4.16
CA TYR A 117 13.72 4.42 -3.55
C TYR A 117 13.83 3.47 -2.37
N THR A 118 13.58 3.98 -1.18
CA THR A 118 13.66 3.22 0.08
C THR A 118 12.31 2.57 0.39
N LEU A 119 12.32 1.30 0.82
CA LEU A 119 11.13 0.57 1.21
C LEU A 119 10.44 1.25 2.40
N LEU A 120 9.16 1.55 2.24
CA LEU A 120 8.31 2.21 3.23
C LEU A 120 7.38 1.21 3.93
N GLN A 121 6.62 0.46 3.14
CA GLN A 121 5.63 -0.50 3.61
C GLN A 121 5.28 -1.51 2.51
N MET A 122 4.59 -2.60 2.88
CA MET A 122 3.96 -3.51 1.94
C MET A 122 2.58 -3.89 2.42
N HIS A 123 1.66 -4.19 1.50
CA HIS A 123 0.30 -4.61 1.81
C HIS A 123 -0.28 -5.48 0.70
N TRP A 124 -1.31 -6.24 1.04
CA TRP A 124 -1.96 -7.19 0.13
C TRP A 124 -3.35 -6.77 -0.26
N HIS A 125 -3.70 -7.14 -1.49
CA HIS A 125 -5.04 -7.06 -2.06
C HIS A 125 -5.54 -8.45 -2.44
N SER A 126 -6.83 -8.69 -2.26
CA SER A 126 -7.55 -9.86 -2.73
C SER A 126 -8.94 -9.45 -3.25
N PRO A 127 -9.27 -9.76 -4.52
CA PRO A 127 -8.37 -10.26 -5.57
C PRO A 127 -7.29 -9.25 -5.95
N SER A 128 -6.49 -9.52 -7.01
CA SER A 128 -5.53 -8.53 -7.52
C SER A 128 -6.23 -7.26 -7.97
N GLU A 129 -5.54 -6.14 -7.90
CA GLU A 129 -6.02 -4.86 -8.45
C GLU A 129 -5.67 -4.74 -9.93
N HIS A 130 -4.42 -5.05 -10.32
CA HIS A 130 -4.05 -5.15 -11.73
C HIS A 130 -4.62 -6.42 -12.37
N ARG A 131 -4.89 -6.33 -13.68
CA ARG A 131 -5.17 -7.49 -14.51
C ARG A 131 -3.98 -7.78 -15.40
N LEU A 132 -3.86 -9.04 -15.82
CA LEU A 132 -2.88 -9.47 -16.81
C LEU A 132 -3.63 -10.09 -17.99
N ASN A 133 -3.62 -9.40 -19.14
CA ASN A 133 -4.39 -9.78 -20.34
C ASN A 133 -5.90 -10.01 -20.03
N GLY A 134 -6.51 -9.07 -19.33
CA GLY A 134 -7.91 -9.12 -18.91
C GLY A 134 -8.18 -10.04 -17.71
N ARG A 135 -7.21 -10.87 -17.31
CA ARG A 135 -7.37 -11.86 -16.25
C ARG A 135 -7.09 -11.26 -14.87
N LEU A 136 -8.03 -11.40 -13.98
CA LEU A 136 -7.87 -11.09 -12.56
C LEU A 136 -7.11 -12.22 -11.86
N MET A 137 -6.16 -11.90 -11.01
CA MET A 137 -5.42 -12.87 -10.21
C MET A 137 -6.00 -12.96 -8.80
N ASP A 138 -5.64 -14.01 -8.05
CA ASP A 138 -6.24 -14.30 -6.74
C ASP A 138 -5.79 -13.30 -5.64
N ALA A 139 -4.57 -12.77 -5.78
CA ALA A 139 -4.07 -11.72 -4.89
C ALA A 139 -2.97 -10.88 -5.56
N GLU A 140 -2.65 -9.76 -4.93
CA GLU A 140 -1.55 -8.87 -5.31
C GLU A 140 -0.87 -8.28 -4.08
N LEU A 141 0.45 -8.28 -4.07
CA LEU A 141 1.28 -7.61 -3.05
C LEU A 141 1.83 -6.32 -3.64
N HIS A 142 1.59 -5.20 -2.97
CA HIS A 142 2.23 -3.93 -3.24
C HIS A 142 3.39 -3.69 -2.27
N ILE A 143 4.57 -3.44 -2.81
CA ILE A 143 5.78 -3.10 -2.07
C ILE A 143 6.09 -1.64 -2.39
N VAL A 144 5.75 -0.75 -1.46
CA VAL A 144 5.76 0.70 -1.66
C VAL A 144 7.08 1.28 -1.20
N HIS A 145 7.68 2.09 -2.08
CA HIS A 145 8.97 2.75 -1.84
C HIS A 145 8.84 4.26 -2.05
N LYS A 146 9.65 5.01 -1.32
CA LYS A 146 9.69 6.46 -1.39
C LYS A 146 11.14 6.95 -1.60
N ALA A 147 11.31 7.92 -2.47
CA ALA A 147 12.57 8.64 -2.62
C ALA A 147 12.62 9.90 -1.73
N ASP A 148 13.80 10.47 -1.58
CA ASP A 148 14.02 11.64 -0.71
C ASP A 148 13.23 12.88 -1.17
N ASP A 149 12.98 13.01 -2.48
CA ASP A 149 12.14 14.07 -3.06
C ASP A 149 10.62 13.83 -2.91
N GLY A 150 10.23 12.77 -2.21
CA GLY A 150 8.83 12.39 -1.99
C GLY A 150 8.21 11.55 -3.09
N SER A 151 8.87 11.33 -4.22
CA SER A 151 8.34 10.49 -5.30
C SER A 151 8.18 9.03 -4.87
N ILE A 152 7.17 8.36 -5.43
CA ILE A 152 6.76 7.00 -5.04
C ILE A 152 7.00 6.04 -6.19
N ALA A 153 7.54 4.87 -5.85
CA ALA A 153 7.61 3.72 -6.75
C ALA A 153 7.06 2.48 -6.06
N VAL A 154 6.26 1.71 -6.77
CA VAL A 154 5.65 0.47 -6.28
C VAL A 154 6.14 -0.70 -7.11
N VAL A 155 6.51 -1.79 -6.43
CA VAL A 155 6.72 -3.10 -7.05
C VAL A 155 5.51 -3.95 -6.70
N ALA A 156 4.80 -4.43 -7.72
CA ALA A 156 3.62 -5.28 -7.59
C ALA A 156 3.97 -6.73 -7.93
N VAL A 157 3.50 -7.65 -7.10
CA VAL A 157 3.64 -9.11 -7.30
C VAL A 157 2.26 -9.71 -7.40
N LEU A 158 1.96 -10.32 -8.54
CA LEU A 158 0.70 -11.01 -8.78
C LEU A 158 0.77 -12.47 -8.29
N TYR A 159 -0.34 -12.95 -7.75
CA TYR A 159 -0.44 -14.31 -7.21
C TYR A 159 -1.61 -15.06 -7.82
N LYS A 160 -1.41 -16.36 -8.01
CA LYS A 160 -2.46 -17.36 -8.29
C LYS A 160 -2.56 -18.35 -7.14
N ASP A 161 -3.69 -18.99 -6.99
CA ASP A 161 -3.90 -20.07 -6.03
C ASP A 161 -2.86 -21.19 -6.18
N GLY A 162 -2.37 -21.70 -5.06
CA GLY A 162 -1.35 -22.74 -4.99
C GLY A 162 -0.63 -22.77 -3.64
N ASP A 163 0.67 -23.01 -3.68
CA ASP A 163 1.49 -23.12 -2.47
C ASP A 163 1.55 -21.81 -1.69
N THR A 164 1.70 -21.92 -0.37
CA THR A 164 1.83 -20.76 0.53
C THR A 164 3.06 -19.92 0.18
N ASP A 165 2.87 -18.62 -0.02
CA ASP A 165 3.98 -17.69 -0.20
C ASP A 165 4.86 -17.64 1.06
N PRO A 166 6.20 -17.80 0.94
CA PRO A 166 7.09 -17.81 2.09
C PRO A 166 7.09 -16.53 2.93
N LEU A 167 6.65 -15.39 2.37
CA LEU A 167 6.50 -14.14 3.11
C LEU A 167 5.26 -14.19 4.00
N LEU A 168 4.13 -14.64 3.45
CA LEU A 168 2.88 -14.83 4.20
C LEU A 168 3.02 -15.90 5.28
N ALA A 169 3.71 -17.00 4.99
CA ALA A 169 3.96 -18.07 5.97
C ALA A 169 4.59 -17.54 7.28
N LYS A 170 5.42 -16.49 7.19
CA LYS A 170 6.06 -15.89 8.37
C LYS A 170 5.13 -15.09 9.27
N ILE A 171 4.03 -14.58 8.72
CA ILE A 171 3.07 -13.74 9.47
C ILE A 171 1.74 -14.43 9.70
N GLN A 172 1.59 -15.68 9.25
CA GLN A 172 0.32 -16.41 9.28
C GLN A 172 -0.29 -16.49 10.69
N SER A 173 0.50 -16.85 11.70
CA SER A 173 0.04 -16.89 13.08
C SER A 173 -0.36 -15.51 13.60
N LYS A 174 0.37 -14.47 13.19
CA LYS A 174 0.10 -13.08 13.57
C LYS A 174 -1.09 -12.48 12.82
N LEU A 175 -1.41 -12.96 11.64
CA LEU A 175 -2.65 -12.61 10.94
C LEU A 175 -3.89 -13.07 11.70
N ALA A 176 -3.85 -14.27 12.26
CA ALA A 176 -4.94 -14.79 13.09
C ALA A 176 -5.13 -13.95 14.37
N GLU A 177 -4.03 -13.56 15.02
CA GLU A 177 -4.03 -12.67 16.19
C GLU A 177 -4.60 -11.29 15.83
N LEU A 178 -4.17 -10.70 14.71
CA LEU A 178 -4.64 -9.41 14.20
C LEU A 178 -6.15 -9.43 13.93
N THR A 179 -6.65 -10.50 13.32
CA THR A 179 -8.08 -10.69 13.05
C THR A 179 -8.89 -10.77 14.33
N TYR A 180 -8.39 -11.51 15.34
CA TYR A 180 -9.04 -11.59 16.65
C TYR A 180 -9.12 -10.22 17.32
N ASP A 181 -8.04 -9.45 17.35
CA ASP A 181 -7.99 -8.12 17.94
C ASP A 181 -8.93 -7.13 17.25
N ARG A 182 -9.10 -7.23 15.92
CA ARG A 182 -10.04 -6.41 15.14
C ARG A 182 -11.49 -6.61 15.62
N TYR A 183 -11.88 -7.83 15.92
CA TYR A 183 -13.24 -8.14 16.44
C TYR A 183 -13.41 -7.75 17.91
N ALA A 184 -12.35 -7.83 18.71
CA ALA A 184 -12.40 -7.60 20.17
C ALA A 184 -12.30 -6.10 20.53
N LYS A 185 -11.52 -5.30 19.81
CA LYS A 185 -11.14 -3.94 20.19
C LYS A 185 -11.68 -2.89 19.24
N ARG A 186 -12.81 -2.83 18.83
CA ARG A 186 -13.56 -1.85 17.97
C ARG A 186 -12.95 -0.43 17.72
N GLU A 187 -11.75 -0.13 18.16
CA GLU A 187 -11.01 1.12 17.98
C GLU A 187 -9.76 0.87 17.15
N GLU A 188 -9.11 1.88 16.61
CA GLU A 188 -7.96 1.91 15.67
C GLU A 188 -7.39 0.55 15.27
N GLY A 189 -7.22 0.30 13.96
CA GLY A 189 -6.83 -1.00 13.43
C GLY A 189 -5.70 -1.65 14.25
N PRO A 190 -5.83 -2.93 14.66
CA PRO A 190 -4.86 -3.56 15.53
C PRO A 190 -3.47 -3.58 14.91
N GLU A 191 -2.45 -3.37 15.74
CA GLU A 191 -1.05 -3.40 15.35
C GLU A 191 -0.30 -4.47 16.16
N ILE A 192 0.50 -5.30 15.48
CA ILE A 192 1.33 -6.33 16.10
C ILE A 192 2.79 -6.11 15.76
N VAL A 193 3.64 -5.95 16.76
CA VAL A 193 5.10 -5.82 16.55
C VAL A 193 5.66 -7.17 16.09
N LEU A 194 6.32 -7.17 14.93
CA LEU A 194 6.96 -8.35 14.35
C LEU A 194 8.44 -8.50 14.75
N ALA A 195 8.95 -7.60 15.64
CA ALA A 195 10.37 -7.50 15.94
C ALA A 195 11.21 -7.43 14.64
N THR A 196 12.31 -8.17 14.55
CA THR A 196 13.15 -8.17 13.35
C THR A 196 12.53 -9.02 12.25
N PHE A 197 11.90 -8.37 11.27
CA PHE A 197 11.30 -9.01 10.11
C PHE A 197 12.30 -9.16 8.97
N SER A 198 12.53 -10.39 8.53
CA SER A 198 13.46 -10.67 7.43
C SER A 198 12.76 -10.54 6.07
N THR A 199 13.28 -9.65 5.25
CA THR A 199 12.84 -9.40 3.86
C THR A 199 13.63 -10.20 2.81
N LYS A 200 14.42 -11.21 3.25
CA LYS A 200 15.33 -11.98 2.38
C LYS A 200 14.63 -12.58 1.14
N GLN A 201 13.36 -13.00 1.26
CA GLN A 201 12.58 -13.56 0.15
C GLN A 201 12.23 -12.54 -0.94
N MET A 202 12.30 -11.25 -0.61
CA MET A 202 11.98 -10.15 -1.53
C MET A 202 13.22 -9.65 -2.29
N ARG A 203 14.43 -10.03 -1.83
CA ARG A 203 15.70 -9.71 -2.49
C ARG A 203 15.81 -10.53 -3.77
N ARG A 204 15.52 -9.93 -4.91
CA ARG A 204 15.65 -10.62 -6.20
C ARG A 204 15.90 -9.61 -7.31
N LYS A 205 16.71 -9.99 -8.29
CA LYS A 205 16.74 -9.38 -9.60
C LYS A 205 15.42 -9.72 -10.31
N SER A 206 14.84 -8.78 -11.01
CA SER A 206 13.67 -9.05 -11.86
C SER A 206 14.16 -9.28 -13.29
N HIS A 207 13.84 -10.46 -13.84
CA HIS A 207 14.14 -10.81 -15.23
C HIS A 207 13.14 -10.21 -16.21
N LYS A 208 11.92 -9.96 -15.73
CA LYS A 208 10.84 -9.37 -16.51
C LYS A 208 9.92 -8.54 -15.63
N TYR A 209 9.55 -7.33 -16.09
CA TYR A 209 8.52 -6.52 -15.45
C TYR A 209 7.90 -5.54 -16.45
N TYR A 210 6.70 -5.07 -16.11
CA TYR A 210 5.97 -4.05 -16.83
C TYR A 210 5.96 -2.77 -16.02
N ARG A 211 6.33 -1.65 -16.65
CA ARG A 211 6.37 -0.33 -16.00
C ARG A 211 5.34 0.60 -16.62
N TYR A 212 4.69 1.40 -15.79
CA TYR A 212 3.87 2.51 -16.22
C TYR A 212 3.78 3.58 -15.13
N ARG A 213 3.37 4.79 -15.49
CA ARG A 213 3.05 5.85 -14.53
C ARG A 213 1.56 5.82 -14.22
N GLY A 214 1.23 5.80 -12.93
CA GLY A 214 -0.12 5.69 -12.43
C GLY A 214 -0.37 6.51 -11.17
N SER A 215 -1.25 6.00 -10.31
CA SER A 215 -1.66 6.64 -9.06
C SER A 215 -1.57 5.67 -7.89
N PHE A 216 -1.80 6.17 -6.66
CA PHE A 216 -2.26 5.29 -5.59
C PHE A 216 -3.61 4.68 -5.96
N THR A 217 -3.86 3.45 -5.49
CA THR A 217 -5.12 2.72 -5.71
C THR A 217 -6.13 2.94 -4.58
N THR A 218 -5.79 3.78 -3.62
CA THR A 218 -6.67 4.23 -2.53
C THR A 218 -6.76 5.76 -2.53
N PRO A 219 -7.82 6.34 -1.99
CA PRO A 219 -7.90 7.77 -1.78
C PRO A 219 -6.66 8.35 -1.06
N PRO A 220 -6.16 9.50 -1.49
CA PRO A 220 -6.76 10.46 -2.42
C PRO A 220 -6.45 10.19 -3.90
N CYS A 221 -5.97 9.02 -4.30
CA CYS A 221 -5.68 8.59 -5.67
C CYS A 221 -4.64 9.49 -6.38
N THR A 222 -3.69 10.02 -5.62
CA THR A 222 -2.62 10.89 -6.11
C THR A 222 -1.83 10.21 -7.21
N GLU A 223 -1.63 10.92 -8.32
CA GLU A 223 -0.92 10.45 -9.51
C GLU A 223 0.62 10.56 -9.38
N ASN A 224 1.35 10.23 -10.45
CA ASN A 224 2.81 10.21 -10.54
C ASN A 224 3.49 9.07 -9.75
N VAL A 225 2.79 7.98 -9.48
CA VAL A 225 3.35 6.75 -8.93
C VAL A 225 3.98 5.92 -10.07
N ILE A 226 5.23 5.50 -9.90
CA ILE A 226 5.91 4.57 -10.82
C ILE A 226 5.55 3.15 -10.42
N TRP A 227 4.80 2.47 -11.25
CA TRP A 227 4.43 1.07 -11.07
C TRP A 227 5.39 0.15 -11.81
N ASN A 228 5.81 -0.93 -11.14
CA ASN A 228 6.62 -2.00 -11.71
C ASN A 228 5.96 -3.33 -11.36
N ILE A 229 5.19 -3.89 -12.30
CA ILE A 229 4.47 -5.17 -12.13
C ILE A 229 5.39 -6.30 -12.56
N LEU A 230 5.76 -7.20 -11.65
CA LEU A 230 6.65 -8.32 -11.96
C LEU A 230 5.98 -9.29 -12.91
N GLY A 231 6.69 -9.68 -13.97
CA GLY A 231 6.18 -10.60 -14.99
C GLY A 231 5.95 -12.03 -14.47
N LYS A 232 6.62 -12.43 -13.39
CA LYS A 232 6.45 -13.75 -12.77
C LYS A 232 5.28 -13.74 -11.79
N VAL A 233 4.19 -14.41 -12.13
CA VAL A 233 3.09 -14.71 -11.20
C VAL A 233 3.59 -15.75 -10.19
N ARG A 234 3.34 -15.50 -8.89
CA ARG A 234 3.71 -16.39 -7.78
C ARG A 234 2.49 -17.20 -7.31
N SER A 235 2.72 -18.15 -6.41
CA SER A 235 1.65 -18.91 -5.77
C SER A 235 1.35 -18.34 -4.38
N ILE A 236 0.08 -18.43 -3.98
CA ILE A 236 -0.42 -18.08 -2.67
C ILE A 236 -1.48 -19.10 -2.27
N SER A 237 -1.44 -19.59 -1.02
CA SER A 237 -2.53 -20.42 -0.53
C SER A 237 -3.79 -19.58 -0.31
N LYS A 238 -4.95 -20.19 -0.50
CA LYS A 238 -6.26 -19.59 -0.20
C LYS A 238 -6.35 -19.21 1.27
N GLN A 239 -5.84 -18.07 1.64
CA GLN A 239 -6.00 -17.50 2.95
C GLN A 239 -6.72 -16.15 2.84
N GLN A 240 -7.62 -15.97 3.74
CA GLN A 240 -8.58 -14.92 3.87
C GLN A 240 -7.94 -13.54 3.90
N VAL A 241 -7.95 -12.87 2.77
CA VAL A 241 -7.83 -11.42 2.73
C VAL A 241 -9.20 -10.90 2.27
N ASP A 242 -9.74 -9.93 2.99
CA ASP A 242 -11.02 -9.30 2.62
C ASP A 242 -10.93 -8.71 1.20
N ARG A 243 -12.07 -8.68 0.50
CA ARG A 243 -12.14 -8.04 -0.82
C ARG A 243 -11.83 -6.56 -0.70
N ASN A 244 -10.65 -6.17 -1.17
CA ASN A 244 -10.11 -4.81 -1.05
C ASN A 244 -9.40 -4.36 -2.34
N ALA A 245 -9.97 -4.65 -3.49
CA ALA A 245 -9.41 -4.29 -4.78
C ALA A 245 -10.23 -3.18 -5.45
N ARG A 246 -9.54 -2.12 -5.89
CA ARG A 246 -10.12 -1.10 -6.76
C ARG A 246 -10.30 -1.67 -8.17
N PRO A 247 -11.42 -1.40 -8.87
CA PRO A 247 -11.56 -1.76 -10.28
C PRO A 247 -10.48 -1.13 -11.16
N VAL A 248 -10.14 -1.81 -12.26
CA VAL A 248 -9.19 -1.28 -13.26
C VAL A 248 -9.68 0.04 -13.85
N GLN A 249 -8.72 0.91 -14.13
CA GLN A 249 -8.90 2.24 -14.66
C GLN A 249 -8.49 2.30 -16.14
N PRO A 250 -9.04 3.23 -16.92
CA PRO A 250 -8.66 3.39 -18.32
C PRO A 250 -7.17 3.72 -18.46
N LEU A 251 -6.54 3.15 -19.49
CA LEU A 251 -5.12 3.40 -19.78
C LEU A 251 -4.88 4.83 -20.26
N ASN A 252 -5.86 5.47 -20.92
CA ASN A 252 -5.84 6.86 -21.38
C ASN A 252 -4.60 7.20 -22.22
N GLY A 253 -4.19 6.30 -23.12
CA GLY A 253 -3.05 6.49 -24.00
C GLY A 253 -1.67 6.33 -23.35
N ARG A 254 -1.61 5.97 -22.07
CA ARG A 254 -0.32 5.68 -21.41
C ARG A 254 0.35 4.47 -22.04
N VAL A 255 1.67 4.53 -22.14
CA VAL A 255 2.49 3.40 -22.57
C VAL A 255 2.75 2.49 -21.38
N ILE A 256 2.70 1.17 -21.62
CA ILE A 256 3.22 0.15 -20.73
C ILE A 256 4.58 -0.27 -21.28
N GLU A 257 5.64 0.07 -20.56
CA GLU A 257 7.01 -0.30 -20.89
C GLU A 257 7.30 -1.72 -20.40
N LEU A 258 8.02 -2.49 -21.19
CA LEU A 258 8.44 -3.84 -20.87
C LEU A 258 9.96 -3.88 -20.69
N TYR A 259 10.42 -4.35 -19.54
CA TYR A 259 11.75 -4.93 -19.38
C TYR A 259 11.67 -6.43 -19.49
N ASP A 260 12.47 -7.01 -20.38
CA ASP A 260 12.62 -8.45 -20.53
C ASP A 260 14.10 -8.78 -20.77
N GLU A 261 14.70 -9.51 -19.83
CA GLU A 261 16.15 -9.84 -19.88
C GLU A 261 16.49 -10.81 -21.02
N ASP A 262 15.50 -11.55 -21.50
CA ASP A 262 15.66 -12.56 -22.54
C ASP A 262 15.46 -11.99 -23.95
N GLN A 263 15.17 -10.70 -24.10
CA GLN A 263 14.98 -9.94 -25.35
C GLN A 263 15.91 -8.73 -25.43
#